data_d2ab8d4ffec455ac623e1aa09e08593a
#
_entry.id   d2ab8d4ffec455ac623e1aa09e08593a
#
_cell.length_a   1.000
_cell.length_b   1.000
_cell.length_c   1.000
_cell.angle_alpha   90.00
_cell.angle_beta   90.00
_cell.angle_gamma   90.00
#
_symmetry.space_group_name_H-M   'P 1'
#
loop_
_entity.id
_entity.type
_entity.pdbx_description
1 polymer ?
#
loop_
_entity_poly.entity_id
_entity_poly.type
_entity_poly.pdbx_seq_one_letter_code
_entity_poly.pdbx_strand_id
1 'polypeptide(L)'
;DKIKTGDVLADGPNTDQGELALGRNVLVAYMPWNGYNFEDAIVISEKTVKEDTFTSIHISEFEVQARDTKLGPEEITRDIPNAGDEALKNLDHDGVIRIGAEVKPGDILVGKVTPKGETDLTAEERLLRAIFGEKAREVRDTSLKVPHGEAGIVVDVKRFTRENGDEMSPGVNEVVRVYIAQKRKISVGDK
;
A
#
# COMPACT_ATOMS: atom_id res chain seq x y z
N ASP A 1 30.42 -5.98 15.19
CA ASP A 1 30.29 -7.18 16.04
C ASP A 1 31.31 -8.24 15.65
N LYS A 2 31.74 -9.05 16.62
CA LYS A 2 32.62 -10.19 16.37
C LYS A 2 31.76 -11.42 16.13
N ILE A 3 31.97 -12.11 15.02
CA ILE A 3 31.24 -13.33 14.66
C ILE A 3 32.14 -14.55 14.77
N LYS A 4 31.54 -15.71 15.04
CA LYS A 4 32.19 -17.01 15.10
C LYS A 4 31.61 -17.95 14.05
N THR A 5 32.33 -19.00 13.73
CA THR A 5 31.82 -20.05 12.86
C THR A 5 30.57 -20.67 13.46
N GLY A 6 29.46 -20.68 12.71
CA GLY A 6 28.17 -21.20 13.13
C GLY A 6 27.18 -20.14 13.62
N ASP A 7 27.61 -18.88 13.79
CA ASP A 7 26.70 -17.78 14.14
C ASP A 7 25.73 -17.50 12.99
N VAL A 8 24.44 -17.32 13.31
CA VAL A 8 23.42 -16.89 12.35
C VAL A 8 23.63 -15.42 12.07
N LEU A 9 23.87 -15.06 10.81
CA LEU A 9 24.10 -13.67 10.38
C LEU A 9 22.81 -12.95 10.01
N ALA A 10 21.82 -13.66 9.50
CA ALA A 10 20.53 -13.13 9.11
C ALA A 10 19.47 -14.23 9.12
N ASP A 11 18.27 -13.86 9.53
CA ASP A 11 17.06 -14.68 9.41
C ASP A 11 16.03 -13.96 8.56
N GLY A 12 15.28 -14.70 7.76
CA GLY A 12 14.14 -14.19 7.00
C GLY A 12 12.83 -14.29 7.81
N PRO A 13 11.71 -13.82 7.23
CA PRO A 13 10.42 -13.82 7.93
C PRO A 13 9.88 -15.22 8.28
N ASN A 14 10.38 -16.26 7.62
CA ASN A 14 9.98 -17.66 7.83
C ASN A 14 11.12 -18.54 8.37
N THR A 15 12.14 -17.93 8.94
CA THR A 15 13.28 -18.62 9.55
C THR A 15 13.46 -18.19 11.00
N ASP A 16 13.99 -19.09 11.83
CA ASP A 16 14.34 -18.84 13.20
C ASP A 16 15.64 -19.58 13.53
N GLN A 17 16.65 -18.89 14.05
CA GLN A 17 17.98 -19.43 14.35
C GLN A 17 18.63 -20.19 13.18
N GLY A 18 18.43 -19.72 11.95
CA GLY A 18 18.95 -20.33 10.73
C GLY A 18 18.16 -21.54 10.22
N GLU A 19 17.08 -21.92 10.87
CA GLU A 19 16.22 -23.04 10.49
C GLU A 19 14.88 -22.54 9.92
N LEU A 20 14.28 -23.34 9.03
CA LEU A 20 12.97 -23.04 8.46
C LEU A 20 11.89 -23.16 9.54
N ALA A 21 11.15 -22.08 9.79
CA ALA A 21 10.11 -21.98 10.81
C ALA A 21 8.77 -21.59 10.19
N LEU A 22 8.20 -22.46 9.35
CA LEU A 22 6.89 -22.30 8.73
C LEU A 22 5.81 -22.96 9.62
N GLY A 23 4.80 -22.16 10.00
CA GLY A 23 3.66 -22.64 10.77
C GLY A 23 3.97 -22.94 12.23
N ARG A 24 3.14 -23.78 12.82
CA ARG A 24 3.18 -24.14 14.24
C ARG A 24 2.91 -25.63 14.43
N ASN A 25 3.54 -26.23 15.45
CA ASN A 25 3.17 -27.55 15.91
C ASN A 25 1.89 -27.46 16.73
N VAL A 26 0.89 -28.27 16.38
CA VAL A 26 -0.40 -28.32 17.06
C VAL A 26 -0.77 -29.74 17.43
N LEU A 27 -1.59 -29.91 18.49
CA LEU A 27 -2.14 -31.20 18.85
C LEU A 27 -3.22 -31.59 17.84
N VAL A 28 -3.11 -32.78 17.25
CA VAL A 28 -4.01 -33.31 16.21
C VAL A 28 -4.68 -34.60 16.68
N ALA A 29 -5.99 -34.72 16.46
CA ALA A 29 -6.72 -35.98 16.57
C ALA A 29 -7.07 -36.52 15.17
N TYR A 30 -6.71 -37.76 14.88
CA TYR A 30 -7.05 -38.45 13.66
C TYR A 30 -8.32 -39.25 13.84
N MET A 31 -9.46 -38.65 13.53
CA MET A 31 -10.78 -39.28 13.69
C MET A 31 -11.82 -38.61 12.80
N PRO A 32 -12.89 -39.32 12.36
CA PRO A 32 -14.04 -38.67 11.74
C PRO A 32 -14.74 -37.75 12.74
N TRP A 33 -15.16 -36.56 12.29
CA TRP A 33 -15.87 -35.58 13.12
C TRP A 33 -17.15 -35.10 12.43
N ASN A 34 -18.24 -35.79 12.63
CA ASN A 34 -19.58 -35.46 12.09
C ASN A 34 -19.61 -35.14 10.57
N GLY A 35 -18.65 -35.66 9.82
CA GLY A 35 -18.51 -35.38 8.37
C GLY A 35 -17.84 -34.04 8.02
N TYR A 36 -17.54 -33.17 8.97
CA TYR A 36 -16.93 -31.88 8.70
C TYR A 36 -15.48 -31.94 8.23
N ASN A 37 -14.81 -33.05 8.45
CA ASN A 37 -13.44 -33.33 7.99
C ASN A 37 -13.42 -34.37 6.87
N PHE A 38 -14.48 -34.44 6.05
CA PHE A 38 -14.56 -35.35 4.91
C PHE A 38 -13.48 -35.05 3.88
N GLU A 39 -12.84 -36.09 3.33
CA GLU A 39 -11.69 -36.04 2.43
C GLU A 39 -10.48 -35.35 3.08
N ASP A 40 -10.05 -34.21 2.54
CA ASP A 40 -8.90 -33.42 2.96
C ASP A 40 -9.26 -32.24 3.86
N ALA A 41 -10.54 -32.13 4.25
CA ALA A 41 -11.01 -31.08 5.16
C ALA A 41 -10.45 -31.29 6.58
N ILE A 42 -10.09 -30.19 7.22
CA ILE A 42 -9.57 -30.15 8.59
C ILE A 42 -10.46 -29.25 9.43
N VAL A 43 -10.93 -29.78 10.58
CA VAL A 43 -11.61 -28.98 11.59
C VAL A 43 -10.58 -28.42 12.55
N ILE A 44 -10.58 -27.11 12.74
CA ILE A 44 -9.67 -26.44 13.67
C ILE A 44 -10.43 -25.83 14.85
N SER A 45 -9.76 -25.75 16.00
CA SER A 45 -10.31 -25.09 17.18
C SER A 45 -10.33 -23.57 16.99
N GLU A 46 -11.40 -22.92 17.42
CA GLU A 46 -11.50 -21.44 17.46
C GLU A 46 -10.36 -20.80 18.27
N LYS A 47 -9.79 -21.54 19.23
CA LYS A 47 -8.62 -21.11 19.99
C LYS A 47 -7.44 -20.74 19.10
N THR A 48 -7.18 -21.50 18.03
CA THR A 48 -6.09 -21.22 17.07
C THR A 48 -6.27 -19.89 16.33
N VAL A 49 -7.52 -19.49 16.08
CA VAL A 49 -7.84 -18.19 15.48
C VAL A 49 -7.68 -17.06 16.49
N LYS A 50 -8.14 -17.27 17.74
CA LYS A 50 -8.01 -16.27 18.81
C LYS A 50 -6.58 -16.01 19.22
N GLU A 51 -5.74 -17.04 19.25
CA GLU A 51 -4.33 -16.95 19.61
C GLU A 51 -3.41 -16.59 18.43
N ASP A 52 -3.98 -16.27 17.28
CA ASP A 52 -3.23 -15.93 16.06
C ASP A 52 -2.20 -17.02 15.64
N THR A 53 -2.47 -18.30 15.92
CA THR A 53 -1.55 -19.41 15.66
C THR A 53 -1.24 -19.56 14.18
N PHE A 54 -2.24 -19.40 13.31
CA PHE A 54 -2.15 -19.47 11.85
C PHE A 54 -2.40 -18.11 11.18
N THR A 55 -2.16 -17.04 11.87
CA THR A 55 -2.27 -15.69 11.34
C THR A 55 -0.98 -15.29 10.65
N SER A 56 -1.09 -14.71 9.47
CA SER A 56 0.05 -14.17 8.72
C SER A 56 -0.07 -12.66 8.55
N ILE A 57 1.07 -11.99 8.50
CA ILE A 57 1.17 -10.56 8.19
C ILE A 57 1.80 -10.44 6.82
N HIS A 58 1.09 -9.79 5.91
CA HIS A 58 1.55 -9.50 4.56
C HIS A 58 1.80 -8.00 4.43
N ILE A 59 2.99 -7.62 4.01
CA ILE A 59 3.35 -6.22 3.79
C ILE A 59 3.48 -6.01 2.28
N SER A 60 2.63 -5.14 1.75
CA SER A 60 2.66 -4.73 0.34
C SER A 60 3.29 -3.35 0.22
N GLU A 61 4.18 -3.18 -0.76
CA GLU A 61 4.82 -1.91 -1.09
C GLU A 61 4.12 -1.28 -2.30
N PHE A 62 3.75 -0.02 -2.18
CA PHE A 62 3.17 0.78 -3.25
C PHE A 62 4.05 2.00 -3.49
N GLU A 63 4.51 2.16 -4.72
CA GLU A 63 5.40 3.26 -5.11
C GLU A 63 4.72 4.18 -6.12
N VAL A 64 4.92 5.47 -5.95
CA VAL A 64 4.57 6.50 -6.93
C VAL A 64 5.75 7.44 -7.15
N GLN A 65 5.92 7.88 -8.38
CA GLN A 65 6.97 8.79 -8.80
C GLN A 65 6.36 10.04 -9.41
N ALA A 66 6.86 11.21 -9.01
CA ALA A 66 6.59 12.46 -9.68
C ALA A 66 7.70 12.74 -10.70
N ARG A 67 7.33 12.83 -11.98
CA ARG A 67 8.25 12.96 -13.10
C ARG A 67 8.06 14.29 -13.83
N ASP A 68 9.11 14.74 -14.50
CA ASP A 68 9.00 15.81 -15.48
C ASP A 68 8.23 15.31 -16.70
N THR A 69 7.25 16.08 -17.14
CA THR A 69 6.54 15.84 -18.39
C THR A 69 6.76 17.00 -19.36
N LYS A 70 6.43 16.80 -20.65
CA LYS A 70 6.53 17.86 -21.67
C LYS A 70 5.64 19.08 -21.37
N LEU A 71 4.61 18.89 -20.54
CA LEU A 71 3.63 19.93 -20.17
C LEU A 71 3.94 20.58 -18.83
N GLY A 72 4.97 20.11 -18.13
CA GLY A 72 5.38 20.54 -16.82
C GLY A 72 5.64 19.38 -15.86
N PRO A 73 6.17 19.63 -14.68
CA PRO A 73 6.42 18.61 -13.69
C PRO A 73 5.12 18.09 -13.07
N GLU A 74 5.07 16.79 -12.78
CA GLU A 74 4.08 16.21 -11.88
C GLU A 74 4.36 16.67 -10.45
N GLU A 75 3.31 16.81 -9.65
CA GLU A 75 3.40 17.30 -8.28
C GLU A 75 2.68 16.35 -7.33
N ILE A 76 3.34 16.03 -6.21
CA ILE A 76 2.70 15.34 -5.08
C ILE A 76 2.08 16.40 -4.18
N THR A 77 0.76 16.34 -4.03
CA THR A 77 -0.01 17.36 -3.32
C THR A 77 -1.32 16.82 -2.76
N ARG A 78 -1.80 17.45 -1.71
CA ARG A 78 -3.14 17.20 -1.17
C ARG A 78 -4.25 17.88 -2.00
N ASP A 79 -3.91 18.88 -2.81
CA ASP A 79 -4.86 19.62 -3.64
C ASP A 79 -5.20 18.83 -4.92
N ILE A 80 -6.10 17.87 -4.77
CA ILE A 80 -6.52 16.93 -5.82
C ILE A 80 -7.85 17.40 -6.38
N PRO A 81 -7.99 17.58 -7.73
CA PRO A 81 -9.25 17.98 -8.33
C PRO A 81 -10.35 16.95 -8.05
N ASN A 82 -11.55 17.43 -7.71
CA ASN A 82 -12.75 16.63 -7.46
C ASN A 82 -12.65 15.62 -6.30
N ALA A 83 -11.67 15.76 -5.42
CA ALA A 83 -11.57 14.96 -4.20
C ALA A 83 -12.34 15.63 -3.07
N GLY A 84 -13.26 14.90 -2.43
CA GLY A 84 -13.97 15.36 -1.25
C GLY A 84 -13.13 15.24 0.02
N ASP A 85 -13.50 15.97 1.07
CA ASP A 85 -12.79 15.98 2.35
C ASP A 85 -12.62 14.59 2.98
N GLU A 86 -13.60 13.71 2.80
CA GLU A 86 -13.56 12.33 3.29
C GLU A 86 -12.42 11.52 2.63
N ALA A 87 -12.19 11.72 1.34
CA ALA A 87 -11.09 11.07 0.62
C ALA A 87 -9.71 11.60 1.03
N LEU A 88 -9.66 12.83 1.52
CA LEU A 88 -8.42 13.51 1.92
C LEU A 88 -8.10 13.43 3.42
N LYS A 89 -9.00 12.87 4.24
CA LYS A 89 -8.88 12.90 5.70
C LYS A 89 -7.62 12.26 6.27
N ASN A 90 -7.14 11.21 5.62
CA ASN A 90 -5.96 10.46 6.04
C ASN A 90 -4.66 10.97 5.42
N LEU A 91 -4.71 11.94 4.53
CA LEU A 91 -3.54 12.58 3.94
C LEU A 91 -3.02 13.70 4.84
N ASP A 92 -1.70 13.81 4.91
CA ASP A 92 -1.04 14.95 5.53
C ASP A 92 -1.11 16.21 4.64
N HIS A 93 -0.41 17.27 5.04
CA HIS A 93 -0.38 18.56 4.29
C HIS A 93 0.33 18.44 2.94
N ASP A 94 1.23 17.47 2.79
CA ASP A 94 1.96 17.21 1.53
C ASP A 94 1.19 16.27 0.59
N GLY A 95 0.05 15.75 1.03
CA GLY A 95 -0.76 14.83 0.23
C GLY A 95 -0.34 13.35 0.35
N VAL A 96 0.43 13.01 1.37
CA VAL A 96 0.88 11.65 1.64
C VAL A 96 0.09 11.06 2.81
N ILE A 97 -0.26 9.77 2.73
CA ILE A 97 -1.04 9.11 3.78
C ILE A 97 -0.25 8.98 5.08
N ARG A 98 -0.95 9.10 6.20
CA ARG A 98 -0.36 9.00 7.55
C ARG A 98 -0.11 7.56 7.93
N ILE A 99 0.99 7.31 8.63
CA ILE A 99 1.26 6.02 9.27
C ILE A 99 0.17 5.73 10.31
N GLY A 100 -0.31 4.49 10.35
CA GLY A 100 -1.41 4.05 11.20
C GLY A 100 -2.80 4.23 10.60
N ALA A 101 -2.93 4.82 9.42
CA ALA A 101 -4.21 4.93 8.71
C ALA A 101 -4.68 3.55 8.24
N GLU A 102 -5.93 3.24 8.47
CA GLU A 102 -6.60 2.09 7.90
C GLU A 102 -7.09 2.43 6.49
N VAL A 103 -6.78 1.59 5.54
CA VAL A 103 -7.06 1.80 4.11
C VAL A 103 -7.81 0.64 3.50
N LYS A 104 -8.66 0.98 2.53
CA LYS A 104 -9.47 0.05 1.73
C LYS A 104 -9.31 0.35 0.24
N PRO A 105 -9.73 -0.56 -0.65
CA PRO A 105 -9.65 -0.33 -2.10
C PRO A 105 -10.26 1.00 -2.51
N GLY A 106 -9.51 1.76 -3.32
CA GLY A 106 -9.90 3.08 -3.81
C GLY A 106 -9.46 4.27 -2.95
N ASP A 107 -9.05 4.05 -1.70
CA ASP A 107 -8.51 5.12 -0.85
C ASP A 107 -7.21 5.69 -1.45
N ILE A 108 -6.99 6.99 -1.29
CA ILE A 108 -5.80 7.67 -1.80
C ILE A 108 -4.64 7.45 -0.84
N LEU A 109 -3.53 6.90 -1.35
CA LEU A 109 -2.28 6.74 -0.60
C LEU A 109 -1.37 7.96 -0.76
N VAL A 110 -1.24 8.44 -1.98
CA VAL A 110 -0.43 9.61 -2.31
C VAL A 110 -1.17 10.43 -3.36
N GLY A 111 -1.47 11.67 -3.02
CA GLY A 111 -2.07 12.62 -3.95
C GLY A 111 -1.04 13.06 -4.98
N LYS A 112 -1.32 12.85 -6.26
CA LYS A 112 -0.48 13.31 -7.36
C LYS A 112 -1.34 13.92 -8.46
N VAL A 113 -0.86 15.01 -9.01
CA VAL A 113 -1.49 15.68 -10.15
C VAL A 113 -0.50 15.81 -11.30
N THR A 114 -1.02 15.65 -12.50
CA THR A 114 -0.25 15.74 -13.74
C THR A 114 -0.81 16.88 -14.59
N PRO A 115 0.02 17.78 -15.15
CA PRO A 115 -0.44 18.83 -16.04
C PRO A 115 -1.21 18.27 -17.26
N LYS A 116 -2.33 18.91 -17.62
CA LYS A 116 -3.11 18.60 -18.82
C LYS A 116 -2.61 19.40 -20.02
N GLY A 117 -2.65 18.77 -21.21
CA GLY A 117 -2.49 19.49 -22.47
C GLY A 117 -3.78 20.19 -22.91
N GLU A 118 -3.67 21.20 -23.78
CA GLU A 118 -4.83 21.90 -24.34
C GLU A 118 -5.83 20.98 -25.07
N THR A 119 -5.34 19.85 -25.59
CA THR A 119 -6.15 18.84 -26.28
C THR A 119 -6.98 17.97 -25.35
N ASP A 120 -6.59 17.91 -24.07
CA ASP A 120 -7.23 17.04 -23.06
C ASP A 120 -8.37 17.74 -22.31
N LEU A 121 -8.63 19.02 -22.61
CA LEU A 121 -9.70 19.79 -21.99
C LEU A 121 -11.06 19.39 -22.57
N THR A 122 -12.02 19.12 -21.69
CA THR A 122 -13.42 18.96 -22.09
C THR A 122 -13.99 20.29 -22.64
N ALA A 123 -15.10 20.22 -23.38
CA ALA A 123 -15.74 21.45 -23.89
C ALA A 123 -16.17 22.39 -22.74
N GLU A 124 -16.59 21.85 -21.63
CA GLU A 124 -16.96 22.58 -20.42
C GLU A 124 -15.75 23.24 -19.73
N GLU A 125 -14.63 22.56 -19.65
CA GLU A 125 -13.37 23.12 -19.11
C GLU A 125 -12.82 24.24 -20.00
N ARG A 126 -12.93 24.12 -21.34
CA ARG A 126 -12.56 25.19 -22.27
C ARG A 126 -13.44 26.42 -22.09
N LEU A 127 -14.74 26.23 -21.87
CA LEU A 127 -15.69 27.32 -21.65
C LEU A 127 -15.40 28.01 -20.29
N LEU A 128 -15.14 27.26 -19.24
CA LEU A 128 -14.77 27.79 -17.92
C LEU A 128 -13.46 28.61 -18.01
N ARG A 129 -12.47 28.13 -18.76
CA ARG A 129 -11.23 28.84 -19.02
C ARG A 129 -11.47 30.17 -19.74
N ALA A 130 -12.34 30.17 -20.75
CA ALA A 130 -12.69 31.37 -21.50
C ALA A 130 -13.41 32.41 -20.62
N ILE A 131 -14.21 31.98 -19.65
CA ILE A 131 -15.01 32.87 -18.76
C ILE A 131 -14.21 33.35 -17.55
N PHE A 132 -13.46 32.47 -16.92
CA PHE A 132 -12.79 32.72 -15.62
C PHE A 132 -11.26 32.95 -15.74
N GLY A 133 -10.69 32.89 -16.93
CA GLY A 133 -9.26 33.04 -17.17
C GLY A 133 -8.44 31.84 -16.74
N GLU A 134 -7.10 32.00 -16.69
CA GLU A 134 -6.14 30.90 -16.40
C GLU A 134 -6.18 30.31 -14.97
N LYS A 135 -7.15 30.68 -14.14
CA LYS A 135 -7.24 30.22 -12.74
C LYS A 135 -7.83 28.82 -12.55
N ALA A 136 -8.35 28.18 -13.57
CA ALA A 136 -8.69 26.77 -13.50
C ALA A 136 -7.39 25.96 -13.61
N ARG A 137 -6.95 25.29 -12.53
CA ARG A 137 -5.77 24.40 -12.54
C ARG A 137 -5.98 23.34 -13.62
N GLU A 138 -5.13 23.37 -14.62
CA GLU A 138 -5.12 22.42 -15.73
C GLU A 138 -4.35 21.15 -15.32
N VAL A 139 -4.82 20.46 -14.28
CA VAL A 139 -4.19 19.24 -13.80
C VAL A 139 -5.19 18.09 -13.75
N ARG A 140 -4.66 16.90 -14.01
CA ARG A 140 -5.41 15.64 -13.91
C ARG A 140 -4.98 14.91 -12.62
N ASP A 141 -5.96 14.33 -11.91
CA ASP A 141 -5.70 13.41 -10.82
C ASP A 141 -5.02 12.13 -11.32
N THR A 142 -3.79 11.93 -10.89
CA THR A 142 -2.99 10.72 -11.13
C THR A 142 -2.51 10.12 -9.81
N SER A 143 -3.26 10.33 -8.75
CA SER A 143 -2.95 9.87 -7.40
C SER A 143 -2.80 8.36 -7.33
N LEU A 144 -1.89 7.91 -6.47
CA LEU A 144 -1.77 6.51 -6.13
C LEU A 144 -2.92 6.12 -5.20
N LYS A 145 -3.73 5.16 -5.63
CA LYS A 145 -4.85 4.62 -4.86
C LYS A 145 -4.59 3.17 -4.51
N VAL A 146 -5.19 2.72 -3.41
CA VAL A 146 -5.16 1.32 -3.00
C VAL A 146 -5.82 0.46 -4.09
N PRO A 147 -5.11 -0.53 -4.64
CA PRO A 147 -5.65 -1.42 -5.66
C PRO A 147 -6.82 -2.26 -5.14
N HIS A 148 -7.61 -2.79 -6.06
CA HIS A 148 -8.69 -3.69 -5.71
C HIS A 148 -8.15 -5.00 -5.11
N GLY A 149 -8.71 -5.42 -3.99
CA GLY A 149 -8.25 -6.61 -3.24
C GLY A 149 -7.20 -6.34 -2.16
N GLU A 150 -6.65 -5.15 -2.10
CA GLU A 150 -5.69 -4.75 -1.06
C GLU A 150 -6.40 -3.92 0.01
N ALA A 151 -6.10 -4.22 1.27
CA ALA A 151 -6.59 -3.46 2.41
C ALA A 151 -5.65 -3.68 3.60
N GLY A 152 -5.63 -2.79 4.55
CA GLY A 152 -4.78 -2.95 5.72
C GLY A 152 -4.49 -1.65 6.45
N ILE A 153 -3.37 -1.63 7.16
CA ILE A 153 -2.92 -0.48 7.92
C ILE A 153 -1.57 -0.02 7.35
N VAL A 154 -1.43 1.28 7.15
CA VAL A 154 -0.16 1.88 6.72
C VAL A 154 0.85 1.76 7.86
N VAL A 155 1.95 1.05 7.64
CA VAL A 155 2.98 0.79 8.65
C VAL A 155 4.22 1.64 8.48
N ASP A 156 4.52 2.05 7.25
CA ASP A 156 5.66 2.91 6.97
C ASP A 156 5.42 3.73 5.69
N VAL A 157 6.05 4.89 5.62
CA VAL A 157 6.06 5.76 4.44
C VAL A 157 7.48 6.31 4.27
N LYS A 158 8.03 6.13 3.08
CA LYS A 158 9.36 6.66 2.72
C LYS A 158 9.23 7.64 1.56
N ARG A 159 9.80 8.80 1.74
CA ARG A 159 9.82 9.87 0.75
C ARG A 159 11.27 10.18 0.37
N PHE A 160 11.54 10.17 -0.91
CA PHE A 160 12.82 10.51 -1.50
C PHE A 160 12.63 11.70 -2.41
N THR A 161 13.47 12.69 -2.27
CA THR A 161 13.39 13.90 -3.09
C THR A 161 14.77 14.26 -3.62
N ARG A 162 14.81 14.78 -4.84
CA ARG A 162 16.05 15.26 -5.44
C ARG A 162 16.66 16.41 -4.64
N GLU A 163 15.82 17.23 -4.03
CA GLU A 163 16.24 18.36 -3.18
C GLU A 163 17.01 17.90 -1.94
N ASN A 164 16.70 16.72 -1.41
CA ASN A 164 17.40 16.12 -0.28
C ASN A 164 18.72 15.42 -0.69
N GLY A 165 19.05 15.40 -1.98
CA GLY A 165 20.25 14.74 -2.50
C GLY A 165 20.12 13.25 -2.72
N ASP A 166 18.89 12.72 -2.72
CA ASP A 166 18.66 11.29 -3.01
C ASP A 166 18.98 10.97 -4.47
N GLU A 167 19.64 9.82 -4.71
CA GLU A 167 19.90 9.33 -6.05
C GLU A 167 18.59 8.90 -6.72
N MET A 168 18.25 9.54 -7.82
CA MET A 168 17.02 9.28 -8.56
C MET A 168 17.27 9.05 -10.04
N SER A 169 16.39 8.31 -10.67
CA SER A 169 16.40 8.11 -12.11
C SER A 169 16.24 9.45 -12.84
N PRO A 170 16.82 9.60 -14.05
CA PRO A 170 16.65 10.82 -14.84
C PRO A 170 15.17 11.15 -15.04
N GLY A 171 14.82 12.44 -14.82
CA GLY A 171 13.45 12.92 -14.98
C GLY A 171 12.50 12.64 -13.83
N VAL A 172 12.95 11.98 -12.75
CA VAL A 172 12.20 11.77 -11.52
C VAL A 172 12.61 12.82 -10.49
N ASN A 173 11.63 13.53 -9.93
CA ASN A 173 11.87 14.57 -8.92
C ASN A 173 11.58 14.11 -7.51
N GLU A 174 10.60 13.23 -7.36
CA GLU A 174 10.17 12.70 -6.08
C GLU A 174 9.67 11.27 -6.21
N VAL A 175 9.94 10.44 -5.20
CA VAL A 175 9.45 9.07 -5.07
C VAL A 175 8.86 8.91 -3.67
N VAL A 176 7.65 8.39 -3.59
CA VAL A 176 7.01 8.01 -2.33
C VAL A 176 6.68 6.53 -2.35
N ARG A 177 7.11 5.83 -1.31
CA ARG A 177 6.80 4.42 -1.05
C ARG A 177 5.93 4.31 0.19
N VAL A 178 4.81 3.62 0.04
CA VAL A 178 3.87 3.36 1.12
C VAL A 178 3.81 1.87 1.38
N TYR A 179 3.99 1.48 2.62
CA TYR A 179 3.95 0.08 3.06
C TYR A 179 2.65 -0.17 3.82
N ILE A 180 1.87 -1.12 3.34
CA ILE A 180 0.58 -1.51 3.93
C ILE A 180 0.71 -2.92 4.48
N ALA A 181 0.42 -3.11 5.77
CA ALA A 181 0.35 -4.40 6.41
C ALA A 181 -1.09 -4.90 6.47
N GLN A 182 -1.29 -6.10 5.97
CA GLN A 182 -2.53 -6.84 6.07
C GLN A 182 -2.35 -8.02 7.02
N LYS A 183 -3.18 -8.12 8.05
CA LYS A 183 -3.24 -9.25 8.96
C LYS A 183 -4.30 -10.24 8.46
N ARG A 184 -3.86 -11.39 7.96
CA ARG A 184 -4.76 -12.45 7.47
C ARG A 184 -4.90 -13.54 8.51
N LYS A 185 -6.11 -13.73 9.00
CA LYS A 185 -6.48 -14.84 9.86
C LYS A 185 -6.98 -16.01 9.02
N ILE A 186 -6.75 -17.23 9.52
CA ILE A 186 -7.28 -18.42 8.87
C ILE A 186 -8.81 -18.39 8.86
N SER A 187 -9.40 -18.73 7.73
CA SER A 187 -10.84 -18.78 7.51
C SER A 187 -11.26 -20.07 6.82
N VAL A 188 -12.56 -20.35 6.83
CA VAL A 188 -13.12 -21.53 6.16
C VAL A 188 -12.83 -21.44 4.67
N GLY A 189 -12.30 -22.52 4.10
CA GLY A 189 -11.93 -22.63 2.70
C GLY A 189 -10.47 -22.34 2.38
N ASP A 190 -9.67 -21.91 3.37
CA ASP A 190 -8.23 -21.74 3.19
C ASP A 190 -7.51 -23.09 2.98
N LYS A 191 -6.49 -23.08 2.13
CA LYS A 191 -5.63 -24.21 1.85
C LYS A 191 -4.25 -24.05 2.47
#